data_45754dae1b21c1af4df6f3e7bb035d8e
#
_entry.id   45754dae1b21c1af4df6f3e7bb035d8e
#
_cell.length_a   1.000
_cell.length_b   1.000
_cell.length_c   1.000
_cell.angle_alpha   90.00
_cell.angle_beta   90.00
_cell.angle_gamma   90.00
#
_symmetry.space_group_name_H-M   'P 1'
#
loop_
_entity.id
_entity.type
_entity.pdbx_description
1 polymer ?
#
loop_
_entity_poly.entity_id
_entity_poly.type
_entity_poly.pdbx_seq_one_letter_code
_entity_poly.pdbx_strand_id
1 'polypeptide(L)'
;EGAAETAPERVEDTEGPEGEAEQYYDTKDFTSDSAVGEMPREDLKLLHSFGFNARKRNNLLYCDGGTIMYAVGNILVILNASTMEQTFLHGLGGGGIGCLTMHPSGKLFAVGEICERPNVFIYEYPSLRLVKVLRNGTEAGYATLKFSPDGGHLATVGSYPDFMITVWQWQKEHVVLRSKAFSQEIFDVSFSPYLSGILTTCGTGHIRF
;
A
#
# COMPACT_ATOMS: atom_id res chain seq x y z
N GLU A 1 -14.22 -64.46 3.94
CA GLU A 1 -13.87 -63.90 5.27
C GLU A 1 -13.67 -62.41 5.08
N GLY A 2 -14.71 -61.67 5.49
CA GLY A 2 -14.75 -60.21 5.33
C GLY A 2 -14.08 -59.52 6.51
N ALA A 3 -13.24 -58.57 6.23
CA ALA A 3 -12.77 -57.60 7.21
C ALA A 3 -13.70 -56.40 7.15
N ALA A 4 -14.39 -56.11 8.26
CA ALA A 4 -15.22 -54.95 8.42
C ALA A 4 -14.33 -53.72 8.69
N GLU A 5 -14.46 -52.72 7.84
CA GLU A 5 -13.83 -51.42 7.98
C GLU A 5 -14.65 -50.60 8.99
N THR A 6 -14.08 -50.36 10.16
CA THR A 6 -14.68 -49.51 11.20
C THR A 6 -14.51 -48.04 10.81
N ALA A 7 -15.62 -47.31 10.69
CA ALA A 7 -15.65 -45.86 10.50
C ALA A 7 -15.04 -45.16 11.73
N PRO A 8 -14.35 -43.99 11.51
CA PRO A 8 -13.80 -43.22 12.62
C PRO A 8 -14.92 -42.56 13.44
N GLU A 9 -14.81 -42.66 14.76
CA GLU A 9 -15.66 -42.00 15.75
C GLU A 9 -15.66 -40.46 15.52
N ARG A 10 -16.87 -39.92 15.55
CA ARG A 10 -17.06 -38.46 15.64
C ARG A 10 -16.49 -37.97 16.97
N VAL A 11 -15.52 -37.06 16.87
CA VAL A 11 -15.09 -36.24 18.00
C VAL A 11 -16.23 -35.28 18.33
N GLU A 12 -16.80 -35.40 19.54
CA GLU A 12 -17.76 -34.43 20.06
C GLU A 12 -17.03 -33.08 20.24
N ASP A 13 -17.51 -32.06 19.53
CA ASP A 13 -17.10 -30.68 19.74
C ASP A 13 -17.47 -30.27 21.17
N THR A 14 -16.46 -30.08 22.01
CA THR A 14 -16.63 -29.45 23.32
C THR A 14 -16.99 -27.99 23.09
N GLU A 15 -18.22 -27.63 23.47
CA GLU A 15 -18.72 -26.27 23.52
C GLU A 15 -17.72 -25.39 24.32
N GLY A 16 -17.09 -24.47 23.66
CA GLY A 16 -16.30 -23.38 24.27
C GLY A 16 -17.23 -22.43 25.03
N PRO A 17 -16.69 -21.57 25.91
CA PRO A 17 -17.51 -20.67 26.73
C PRO A 17 -18.40 -19.82 25.83
N GLU A 18 -19.68 -19.72 26.20
CA GLU A 18 -20.72 -18.94 25.53
C GLU A 18 -20.17 -17.52 25.25
N GLY A 19 -19.79 -17.26 24.00
CA GLY A 19 -19.44 -15.93 23.53
C GLY A 19 -20.67 -15.03 23.66
N GLU A 20 -20.47 -13.82 24.15
CA GLU A 20 -21.49 -12.77 24.15
C GLU A 20 -22.09 -12.72 22.73
N ALA A 21 -23.40 -12.94 22.63
CA ALA A 21 -24.10 -12.91 21.36
C ALA A 21 -23.85 -11.56 20.72
N GLU A 22 -23.19 -11.57 19.54
CA GLU A 22 -23.03 -10.35 18.74
C GLU A 22 -24.42 -9.77 18.52
N GLN A 23 -24.67 -8.60 19.08
CA GLN A 23 -25.93 -7.88 18.93
C GLN A 23 -26.01 -7.38 17.48
N TYR A 24 -26.59 -8.17 16.59
CA TYR A 24 -26.95 -7.70 15.25
C TYR A 24 -28.13 -6.76 15.35
N TYR A 25 -27.91 -5.50 15.03
CA TYR A 25 -28.98 -4.53 14.87
C TYR A 25 -29.65 -4.74 13.53
N ASP A 26 -30.96 -5.04 13.54
CA ASP A 26 -31.74 -5.05 12.29
C ASP A 26 -31.90 -3.60 11.82
N THR A 27 -31.43 -3.30 10.62
CA THR A 27 -31.54 -1.96 10.04
C THR A 27 -32.99 -1.50 9.86
N LYS A 28 -33.97 -2.40 9.92
CA LYS A 28 -35.41 -2.10 9.90
C LYS A 28 -35.91 -1.45 11.19
N ASP A 29 -35.19 -1.62 12.31
CA ASP A 29 -35.53 -1.01 13.59
C ASP A 29 -35.07 0.45 13.67
N PHE A 30 -34.23 0.88 12.73
CA PHE A 30 -33.85 2.29 12.58
C PHE A 30 -34.82 2.99 11.62
N THR A 31 -35.99 3.33 12.13
CA THR A 31 -36.83 4.32 11.45
C THR A 31 -36.15 5.68 11.61
N SER A 32 -35.57 6.17 10.53
CA SER A 32 -35.09 7.55 10.47
C SER A 32 -36.30 8.48 10.58
N ASP A 33 -36.48 9.10 11.73
CA ASP A 33 -37.41 10.21 11.93
C ASP A 33 -36.93 11.51 11.24
N SER A 34 -35.92 11.40 10.41
CA SER A 34 -35.45 12.54 9.63
C SER A 34 -36.43 12.81 8.49
N ALA A 35 -37.33 13.75 8.71
CA ALA A 35 -37.66 14.69 7.64
C ALA A 35 -36.33 15.03 6.93
N VAL A 36 -36.31 14.97 5.59
CA VAL A 36 -35.15 15.28 4.76
C VAL A 36 -34.40 16.47 5.37
N GLY A 37 -33.40 16.17 6.20
CA GLY A 37 -32.66 17.19 6.93
C GLY A 37 -31.85 17.99 5.91
N GLU A 38 -31.86 19.29 6.06
CA GLU A 38 -30.91 20.13 5.32
C GLU A 38 -29.51 19.57 5.54
N MET A 39 -28.75 19.42 4.45
CA MET A 39 -27.33 19.03 4.54
C MET A 39 -26.64 19.94 5.58
N PRO A 40 -25.82 19.38 6.46
CA PRO A 40 -25.08 20.21 7.41
C PRO A 40 -24.31 21.28 6.66
N ARG A 41 -24.34 22.52 7.15
CA ARG A 41 -23.62 23.65 6.52
C ARG A 41 -22.11 23.57 6.73
N GLU A 42 -21.67 22.69 7.63
CA GLU A 42 -20.26 22.48 7.94
C GLU A 42 -19.81 21.12 7.43
N ASP A 43 -18.74 21.10 6.67
CA ASP A 43 -18.11 19.86 6.19
C ASP A 43 -17.40 19.14 7.35
N LEU A 44 -17.53 17.82 7.39
CA LEU A 44 -16.76 17.01 8.33
C LEU A 44 -15.27 17.08 7.93
N LYS A 45 -14.43 17.57 8.84
CA LYS A 45 -12.99 17.64 8.65
C LYS A 45 -12.30 16.49 9.38
N LEU A 46 -11.46 15.73 8.66
CA LEU A 46 -10.59 14.74 9.27
C LEU A 46 -9.51 15.46 10.10
N LEU A 47 -9.50 15.26 11.42
CA LEU A 47 -8.53 15.87 12.32
C LEU A 47 -7.37 14.90 12.63
N HIS A 48 -7.70 13.63 12.87
CA HIS A 48 -6.71 12.62 13.20
C HIS A 48 -7.05 11.29 12.52
N SER A 49 -6.03 10.58 12.07
CA SER A 49 -6.13 9.23 11.57
C SER A 49 -5.09 8.38 12.30
N PHE A 50 -5.54 7.28 12.91
CA PHE A 50 -4.70 6.35 13.63
C PHE A 50 -4.78 4.99 12.96
N GLY A 51 -3.66 4.34 12.87
CA GLY A 51 -3.53 3.02 12.30
C GLY A 51 -2.22 2.89 11.54
N PHE A 52 -1.61 1.73 11.64
CA PHE A 52 -0.39 1.41 10.94
C PHE A 52 -0.30 -0.09 10.75
N ASN A 53 -0.13 -0.54 9.52
CA ASN A 53 0.06 -1.94 9.24
C ASN A 53 1.54 -2.33 9.37
N ALA A 54 1.97 -2.76 10.55
CA ALA A 54 3.34 -3.17 10.83
C ALA A 54 3.81 -4.41 10.05
N ARG A 55 2.90 -5.18 9.44
CA ARG A 55 3.23 -6.34 8.61
C ARG A 55 3.57 -5.96 7.18
N LYS A 56 3.19 -4.75 6.76
CA LYS A 56 3.44 -4.25 5.40
C LYS A 56 4.78 -3.52 5.36
N ARG A 57 5.55 -3.77 4.32
CA ARG A 57 6.85 -3.12 4.09
C ARG A 57 6.67 -1.85 3.27
N ASN A 58 7.67 -0.96 3.33
CA ASN A 58 7.72 0.25 2.51
C ASN A 58 6.46 1.14 2.61
N ASN A 59 5.79 1.13 3.76
CA ASN A 59 4.60 1.94 4.04
C ASN A 59 4.84 3.09 5.03
N LEU A 60 6.12 3.36 5.34
CA LEU A 60 6.58 4.46 6.18
C LEU A 60 7.83 5.09 5.59
N LEU A 61 7.85 6.42 5.54
CA LEU A 61 8.99 7.24 5.12
C LEU A 61 9.33 8.27 6.19
N TYR A 62 10.61 8.51 6.38
CA TYR A 62 11.12 9.69 7.06
C TYR A 62 11.46 10.75 6.02
N CYS A 63 10.89 11.95 6.15
CA CYS A 63 11.02 12.98 5.11
C CYS A 63 12.11 14.00 5.43
N ASP A 64 12.01 14.64 6.57
CA ASP A 64 12.96 15.66 7.05
C ASP A 64 12.83 15.83 8.56
N GLY A 65 13.65 16.67 9.16
CA GLY A 65 13.83 16.99 10.58
C GLY A 65 12.68 16.82 11.57
N GLY A 66 11.81 15.85 11.39
CA GLY A 66 10.69 15.54 12.27
C GLY A 66 9.40 15.19 11.55
N THR A 67 9.40 15.13 10.21
CA THR A 67 8.21 14.74 9.42
C THR A 67 8.29 13.29 8.98
N ILE A 68 7.22 12.55 9.25
CA ILE A 68 7.06 11.14 8.90
C ILE A 68 5.84 11.01 7.99
N MET A 69 5.96 10.21 6.92
CA MET A 69 4.82 9.81 6.09
C MET A 69 4.53 8.33 6.30
N TYR A 70 3.26 7.98 6.46
CA TYR A 70 2.84 6.57 6.57
C TYR A 70 1.45 6.35 5.99
N ALA A 71 1.21 5.12 5.55
CA ALA A 71 -0.04 4.74 4.91
C ALA A 71 -1.05 4.19 5.93
N VAL A 72 -2.28 4.70 5.88
CA VAL A 72 -3.44 4.21 6.64
C VAL A 72 -4.56 3.92 5.64
N GLY A 73 -4.70 2.66 5.26
CA GLY A 73 -5.66 2.28 4.20
C GLY A 73 -5.35 2.96 2.87
N ASN A 74 -6.24 3.85 2.44
CA ASN A 74 -6.10 4.67 1.23
C ASN A 74 -5.67 6.12 1.51
N ILE A 75 -5.30 6.42 2.75
CA ILE A 75 -4.88 7.75 3.18
C ILE A 75 -3.38 7.73 3.46
N LEU A 76 -2.64 8.68 2.90
CA LEU A 76 -1.29 8.98 3.30
C LEU A 76 -1.33 10.05 4.39
N VAL A 77 -0.82 9.70 5.56
CA VAL A 77 -0.70 10.61 6.69
C VAL A 77 0.70 11.19 6.70
N ILE A 78 0.79 12.51 6.74
CA ILE A 78 2.02 13.25 6.94
C ILE A 78 1.97 13.82 8.36
N LEU A 79 2.80 13.27 9.24
CA LEU A 79 2.84 13.61 10.65
C LEU A 79 4.09 14.44 10.96
N ASN A 80 3.88 15.62 11.52
CA ASN A 80 4.96 16.34 12.19
C ASN A 80 5.13 15.77 13.61
N ALA A 81 6.23 15.08 13.86
CA ALA A 81 6.46 14.39 15.14
C ALA A 81 6.71 15.36 16.32
N SER A 82 7.04 16.61 16.04
CA SER A 82 7.27 17.62 17.09
C SER A 82 5.96 18.31 17.54
N THR A 83 5.08 18.63 16.57
CA THR A 83 3.79 19.29 16.86
C THR A 83 2.63 18.33 16.97
N MET A 84 2.81 17.07 16.55
CA MET A 84 1.78 16.04 16.42
C MET A 84 0.65 16.41 15.45
N GLU A 85 0.88 17.39 14.59
CA GLU A 85 -0.07 17.78 13.55
C GLU A 85 -0.05 16.80 12.40
N GLN A 86 -1.22 16.45 11.90
CA GLN A 86 -1.41 15.54 10.78
C GLN A 86 -1.97 16.27 9.56
N THR A 87 -1.37 16.03 8.42
CA THR A 87 -1.89 16.41 7.10
C THR A 87 -2.21 15.15 6.31
N PHE A 88 -3.26 15.19 5.51
CA PHE A 88 -3.77 14.01 4.83
C PHE A 88 -3.73 14.18 3.31
N LEU A 89 -3.26 13.14 2.61
CA LEU A 89 -3.39 13.01 1.17
C LEU A 89 -4.20 11.74 0.88
N HIS A 90 -5.33 11.92 0.21
CA HIS A 90 -6.18 10.82 -0.21
C HIS A 90 -5.64 10.20 -1.51
N GLY A 91 -5.70 8.87 -1.61
CA GLY A 91 -5.33 8.13 -2.81
C GLY A 91 -6.23 8.52 -3.99
N LEU A 92 -5.63 8.83 -5.14
CA LEU A 92 -6.37 9.27 -6.33
C LEU A 92 -7.10 8.14 -7.06
N GLY A 93 -6.61 6.91 -6.94
CA GLY A 93 -7.20 5.73 -7.60
C GLY A 93 -8.32 5.06 -6.81
N GLY A 94 -8.58 5.50 -5.58
CA GLY A 94 -9.60 4.90 -4.71
C GLY A 94 -9.20 3.56 -4.10
N GLY A 95 -8.02 3.04 -4.42
CA GLY A 95 -7.44 1.84 -3.83
C GLY A 95 -6.61 2.11 -2.57
N GLY A 96 -6.13 1.03 -1.93
CA GLY A 96 -5.20 1.15 -0.80
C GLY A 96 -3.81 1.61 -1.25
N ILE A 97 -3.02 2.14 -0.32
CA ILE A 97 -1.63 2.47 -0.56
C ILE A 97 -0.78 1.22 -0.39
N GLY A 98 -0.04 0.84 -1.43
CA GLY A 98 0.86 -0.31 -1.47
C GLY A 98 2.18 -0.05 -0.80
N CYS A 99 2.90 0.93 -1.30
CA CYS A 99 4.25 1.25 -0.87
C CYS A 99 4.57 2.72 -1.15
N LEU A 100 5.60 3.20 -0.50
CA LEU A 100 6.06 4.58 -0.54
C LEU A 100 7.57 4.62 -0.79
N THR A 101 8.05 5.64 -1.48
CA THR A 101 9.49 5.90 -1.58
C THR A 101 9.77 7.40 -1.76
N MET A 102 10.85 7.88 -1.15
CA MET A 102 11.33 9.25 -1.30
C MET A 102 12.34 9.31 -2.45
N HIS A 103 12.25 10.36 -3.27
CA HIS A 103 13.25 10.69 -4.27
C HIS A 103 14.55 11.16 -3.58
N PRO A 104 15.75 10.86 -4.11
CA PRO A 104 17.02 11.24 -3.50
C PRO A 104 17.18 12.74 -3.22
N SER A 105 16.50 13.60 -3.98
CA SER A 105 16.52 15.05 -3.73
C SER A 105 15.75 15.49 -2.48
N GLY A 106 14.94 14.60 -1.87
CA GLY A 106 14.04 14.94 -0.77
C GLY A 106 12.84 15.83 -1.15
N LYS A 107 12.71 16.20 -2.45
CA LYS A 107 11.65 17.12 -2.93
C LYS A 107 10.47 16.43 -3.61
N LEU A 108 10.56 15.15 -3.84
CA LEU A 108 9.53 14.34 -4.48
C LEU A 108 9.40 13.02 -3.75
N PHE A 109 8.21 12.44 -3.78
CA PHE A 109 7.96 11.08 -3.31
C PHE A 109 7.00 10.35 -4.25
N ALA A 110 7.08 9.03 -4.26
CA ALA A 110 6.20 8.19 -5.06
C ALA A 110 5.35 7.31 -4.15
N VAL A 111 4.10 7.12 -4.57
CA VAL A 111 3.08 6.30 -3.93
C VAL A 111 2.61 5.25 -4.93
N GLY A 112 2.75 3.97 -4.59
CA GLY A 112 2.19 2.87 -5.37
C GLY A 112 0.89 2.38 -4.75
N GLU A 113 -0.15 2.20 -5.56
CA GLU A 113 -1.46 1.76 -5.10
C GLU A 113 -1.60 0.23 -5.05
N ILE A 114 -2.65 -0.21 -4.35
CA ILE A 114 -3.21 -1.57 -4.41
C ILE A 114 -4.67 -1.46 -4.82
N CYS A 115 -4.96 -1.79 -6.06
CA CYS A 115 -6.31 -1.88 -6.61
C CYS A 115 -6.26 -2.61 -7.94
N GLU A 116 -7.38 -2.80 -8.59
CA GLU A 116 -7.42 -3.24 -9.99
C GLU A 116 -6.83 -2.15 -10.88
N ARG A 117 -5.77 -2.49 -11.65
CA ARG A 117 -5.00 -1.55 -12.49
C ARG A 117 -4.40 -0.37 -11.72
N PRO A 118 -3.55 -0.65 -10.75
CA PRO A 118 -2.98 0.36 -9.89
C PRO A 118 -2.02 1.29 -10.63
N ASN A 119 -1.92 2.52 -10.15
CA ASN A 119 -1.01 3.51 -10.66
C ASN A 119 0.11 3.81 -9.64
N VAL A 120 1.18 4.43 -10.13
CA VAL A 120 2.17 5.08 -9.27
C VAL A 120 2.02 6.57 -9.43
N PHE A 121 1.77 7.25 -8.33
CA PHE A 121 1.66 8.70 -8.27
C PHE A 121 2.95 9.29 -7.74
N ILE A 122 3.46 10.33 -8.40
CA ILE A 122 4.65 11.07 -7.96
C ILE A 122 4.20 12.46 -7.56
N TYR A 123 4.46 12.81 -6.31
CA TYR A 123 4.09 14.08 -5.71
C TYR A 123 5.31 14.91 -5.36
N GLU A 124 5.12 16.22 -5.36
CA GLU A 124 6.07 17.18 -4.82
C GLU A 124 5.92 17.28 -3.30
N TYR A 125 7.04 17.37 -2.60
CA TYR A 125 7.09 17.59 -1.16
C TYR A 125 7.71 18.96 -0.86
N PRO A 126 7.15 19.76 0.07
CA PRO A 126 6.00 19.46 0.94
C PRO A 126 4.64 19.86 0.36
N SER A 127 4.54 20.40 -0.84
CA SER A 127 3.31 20.97 -1.42
C SER A 127 2.20 19.94 -1.67
N LEU A 128 2.54 18.65 -1.71
CA LEU A 128 1.65 17.51 -2.03
C LEU A 128 1.00 17.62 -3.41
N ARG A 129 1.57 18.43 -4.29
CA ARG A 129 1.09 18.58 -5.66
C ARG A 129 1.45 17.38 -6.50
N LEU A 130 0.48 16.83 -7.22
CA LEU A 130 0.71 15.73 -8.14
C LEU A 130 1.57 16.20 -9.33
N VAL A 131 2.66 15.49 -9.60
CA VAL A 131 3.61 15.79 -10.67
C VAL A 131 3.43 14.82 -11.83
N LYS A 132 3.35 13.51 -11.56
CA LYS A 132 3.28 12.45 -12.57
C LYS A 132 2.42 11.28 -12.12
N VAL A 133 1.86 10.56 -13.12
CA VAL A 133 1.13 9.31 -12.92
C VAL A 133 1.68 8.26 -13.87
N LEU A 134 2.29 7.21 -13.34
CA LEU A 134 2.77 6.07 -14.13
C LEU A 134 1.71 4.98 -14.14
N ARG A 135 1.32 4.52 -15.32
CA ARG A 135 0.21 3.59 -15.53
C ARG A 135 0.68 2.26 -16.11
N ASN A 136 -0.12 1.23 -15.86
CA ASN A 136 0.10 -0.10 -16.46
C ASN A 136 1.42 -0.77 -16.05
N GLY A 137 1.93 -0.54 -14.84
CA GLY A 137 3.13 -1.19 -14.34
C GLY A 137 2.88 -2.59 -13.78
N THR A 138 1.70 -2.85 -13.24
CA THR A 138 1.25 -4.14 -12.66
C THR A 138 -0.26 -4.22 -12.69
N GLU A 139 -0.84 -5.40 -12.38
CA GLU A 139 -2.28 -5.67 -12.48
C GLU A 139 -3.05 -5.43 -11.19
N ALA A 140 -2.46 -5.77 -10.02
CA ALA A 140 -3.21 -5.83 -8.75
C ALA A 140 -2.67 -4.93 -7.63
N GLY A 141 -1.41 -4.51 -7.69
CA GLY A 141 -0.85 -3.64 -6.67
C GLY A 141 0.68 -3.58 -6.70
N TYR A 142 1.22 -2.53 -6.11
CA TYR A 142 2.66 -2.37 -5.98
C TYR A 142 3.13 -2.85 -4.60
N ALA A 143 4.12 -3.75 -4.59
CA ALA A 143 4.74 -4.28 -3.39
C ALA A 143 5.88 -3.38 -2.90
N THR A 144 6.70 -2.86 -3.82
CA THR A 144 7.81 -1.97 -3.50
C THR A 144 8.12 -1.00 -4.65
N LEU A 145 8.65 0.15 -4.30
CA LEU A 145 9.13 1.20 -5.19
C LEU A 145 10.51 1.66 -4.75
N LYS A 146 11.39 2.01 -5.70
CA LYS A 146 12.67 2.61 -5.36
C LYS A 146 13.16 3.53 -6.47
N PHE A 147 13.54 4.74 -6.12
CA PHE A 147 14.26 5.62 -7.05
C PHE A 147 15.71 5.19 -7.18
N SER A 148 16.27 5.40 -8.36
CA SER A 148 17.71 5.27 -8.56
C SER A 148 18.47 6.38 -7.79
N PRO A 149 19.74 6.15 -7.41
CA PRO A 149 20.53 7.12 -6.65
C PRO A 149 20.68 8.48 -7.34
N ASP A 150 20.69 8.51 -8.67
CA ASP A 150 20.71 9.73 -9.47
C ASP A 150 19.32 10.39 -9.63
N GLY A 151 18.26 9.72 -9.16
CA GLY A 151 16.88 10.17 -9.28
C GLY A 151 16.28 10.08 -10.70
N GLY A 152 17.02 9.62 -11.69
CA GLY A 152 16.56 9.55 -13.07
C GLY A 152 15.56 8.44 -13.36
N HIS A 153 15.62 7.37 -12.59
CA HIS A 153 14.80 6.18 -12.79
C HIS A 153 14.00 5.84 -11.53
N LEU A 154 12.89 5.13 -11.74
CA LEU A 154 12.08 4.52 -10.70
C LEU A 154 11.89 3.04 -11.02
N ALA A 155 12.32 2.16 -10.13
CA ALA A 155 11.97 0.75 -10.18
C ALA A 155 10.68 0.51 -9.40
N THR A 156 9.77 -0.24 -9.98
CA THR A 156 8.49 -0.63 -9.39
C THR A 156 8.35 -2.13 -9.45
N VAL A 157 7.82 -2.73 -8.40
CA VAL A 157 7.59 -4.17 -8.34
C VAL A 157 6.13 -4.43 -8.01
N GLY A 158 5.48 -5.20 -8.88
CA GLY A 158 4.11 -5.67 -8.68
C GLY A 158 4.03 -6.75 -7.61
N SER A 159 2.89 -6.81 -6.95
CA SER A 159 2.51 -7.88 -6.04
C SER A 159 1.97 -9.10 -6.80
N TYR A 160 1.47 -10.10 -6.08
CA TYR A 160 0.70 -11.19 -6.68
C TYR A 160 -0.46 -10.61 -7.53
N PRO A 161 -0.77 -11.14 -8.71
CA PRO A 161 -0.27 -12.41 -9.29
C PRO A 161 0.92 -12.24 -10.26
N ASP A 162 1.24 -11.05 -10.72
CA ASP A 162 2.14 -10.85 -11.87
C ASP A 162 3.62 -10.73 -11.50
N PHE A 163 3.95 -10.21 -10.31
CA PHE A 163 5.33 -9.98 -9.84
C PHE A 163 6.23 -9.29 -10.88
N MET A 164 5.67 -8.30 -11.58
CA MET A 164 6.38 -7.57 -12.61
C MET A 164 7.34 -6.55 -12.04
N ILE A 165 8.60 -6.56 -12.49
CA ILE A 165 9.52 -5.45 -12.32
C ILE A 165 9.38 -4.54 -13.53
N THR A 166 9.18 -3.26 -13.28
CA THR A 166 9.19 -2.24 -14.32
C THR A 166 10.13 -1.11 -13.90
N VAL A 167 11.10 -0.78 -14.74
CA VAL A 167 11.99 0.36 -14.55
C VAL A 167 11.52 1.48 -15.48
N TRP A 168 11.28 2.64 -14.88
CA TRP A 168 10.76 3.81 -15.55
C TRP A 168 11.81 4.92 -15.66
N GLN A 169 11.86 5.58 -16.80
CA GLN A 169 12.29 6.96 -16.89
C GLN A 169 11.08 7.83 -16.55
N TRP A 170 10.85 8.03 -15.26
CA TRP A 170 9.57 8.49 -14.71
C TRP A 170 9.18 9.90 -15.21
N GLN A 171 10.16 10.78 -15.46
CA GLN A 171 9.89 12.14 -15.99
C GLN A 171 9.20 12.11 -17.36
N LYS A 172 9.52 11.09 -18.18
CA LYS A 172 8.94 10.88 -19.53
C LYS A 172 7.80 9.86 -19.52
N GLU A 173 7.48 9.29 -18.36
CA GLU A 173 6.50 8.19 -18.24
C GLU A 173 6.83 6.98 -19.13
N HIS A 174 8.11 6.83 -19.46
CA HIS A 174 8.60 5.81 -20.38
C HIS A 174 9.13 4.58 -19.63
N VAL A 175 8.70 3.39 -20.07
CA VAL A 175 9.20 2.11 -19.58
C VAL A 175 10.54 1.81 -20.25
N VAL A 176 11.61 1.70 -19.46
CA VAL A 176 12.96 1.34 -19.91
C VAL A 176 13.14 -0.17 -19.94
N LEU A 177 12.64 -0.84 -18.88
CA LEU A 177 12.72 -2.28 -18.72
C LEU A 177 11.43 -2.80 -18.11
N ARG A 178 10.95 -3.92 -18.59
CA ARG A 178 9.85 -4.66 -17.98
C ARG A 178 10.16 -6.15 -18.04
N SER A 179 10.12 -6.81 -16.91
CA SER A 179 10.37 -8.24 -16.81
C SER A 179 9.61 -8.84 -15.64
N LYS A 180 9.28 -10.12 -15.76
CA LYS A 180 8.79 -10.87 -14.60
C LYS A 180 9.96 -11.10 -13.65
N ALA A 181 9.83 -10.62 -12.42
CA ALA A 181 10.92 -10.67 -11.46
C ALA A 181 11.17 -12.07 -10.92
N PHE A 182 10.10 -12.69 -10.42
CA PHE A 182 10.13 -14.04 -9.85
C PHE A 182 8.71 -14.60 -9.75
N SER A 183 8.57 -15.86 -9.35
CA SER A 183 7.26 -16.48 -9.13
C SER A 183 6.79 -16.42 -7.67
N GLN A 184 7.49 -15.71 -6.83
CA GLN A 184 7.22 -15.57 -5.40
C GLN A 184 7.35 -14.11 -4.95
N GLU A 185 6.91 -13.83 -3.73
CA GLU A 185 6.87 -12.49 -3.17
C GLU A 185 8.26 -11.83 -3.14
N ILE A 186 8.30 -10.59 -3.61
CA ILE A 186 9.48 -9.73 -3.60
C ILE A 186 9.32 -8.74 -2.46
N PHE A 187 10.34 -8.66 -1.61
CA PHE A 187 10.32 -7.83 -0.41
C PHE A 187 10.88 -6.45 -0.66
N ASP A 188 11.94 -6.36 -1.46
CA ASP A 188 12.57 -5.09 -1.78
C ASP A 188 13.30 -5.12 -3.12
N VAL A 189 13.49 -3.94 -3.67
CA VAL A 189 14.27 -3.67 -4.88
C VAL A 189 15.21 -2.51 -4.59
N SER A 190 16.47 -2.62 -5.03
CA SER A 190 17.45 -1.56 -4.84
C SER A 190 18.35 -1.42 -6.06
N PHE A 191 18.61 -0.18 -6.47
CA PHE A 191 19.66 0.11 -7.45
C PHE A 191 21.04 0.06 -6.78
N SER A 192 22.05 -0.40 -7.54
CA SER A 192 23.43 -0.29 -7.08
C SER A 192 23.81 1.18 -6.94
N PRO A 193 24.39 1.61 -5.80
CA PRO A 193 24.84 2.98 -5.63
C PRO A 193 26.14 3.29 -6.41
N TYR A 194 26.85 2.24 -6.86
CA TYR A 194 28.18 2.39 -7.48
C TYR A 194 28.17 2.07 -8.97
N LEU A 195 27.31 1.15 -9.40
CA LEU A 195 27.29 0.65 -10.78
C LEU A 195 25.94 0.96 -11.42
N SER A 196 25.98 1.81 -12.43
CA SER A 196 24.80 2.13 -13.23
C SER A 196 24.25 0.87 -13.92
N GLY A 197 22.92 0.70 -13.92
CA GLY A 197 22.24 -0.38 -14.60
C GLY A 197 22.13 -1.69 -13.82
N ILE A 198 22.67 -1.77 -12.59
CA ILE A 198 22.52 -2.95 -11.72
C ILE A 198 21.37 -2.72 -10.75
N LEU A 199 20.46 -3.68 -10.74
CA LEU A 199 19.30 -3.73 -9.85
C LEU A 199 19.34 -5.03 -9.04
N THR A 200 19.23 -4.91 -7.73
CA THR A 200 19.13 -6.05 -6.82
C THR A 200 17.71 -6.24 -6.35
N THR A 201 17.23 -7.47 -6.37
CA THR A 201 15.93 -7.84 -5.79
C THR A 201 16.12 -8.88 -4.71
N CYS A 202 15.37 -8.77 -3.63
CA CYS A 202 15.28 -9.80 -2.60
C CYS A 202 13.82 -10.14 -2.30
N GLY A 203 13.58 -11.41 -1.98
CA GLY A 203 12.25 -11.92 -1.72
C GLY A 203 12.29 -13.32 -1.14
N THR A 204 11.16 -14.01 -1.21
CA THR A 204 11.05 -15.38 -0.71
C THR A 204 12.00 -16.28 -1.48
N GLY A 205 13.01 -16.81 -0.78
CA GLY A 205 13.96 -17.79 -1.33
C GLY A 205 14.92 -17.27 -2.40
N HIS A 206 15.06 -15.93 -2.58
CA HIS A 206 16.00 -15.40 -3.56
C HIS A 206 16.64 -14.06 -3.18
N ILE A 207 17.86 -13.87 -3.64
CA ILE A 207 18.51 -12.58 -3.88
C ILE A 207 19.09 -12.66 -5.30
N ARG A 208 18.82 -11.65 -6.11
CA ARG A 208 19.29 -11.55 -7.50
C ARG A 208 19.86 -10.18 -7.81
N PHE A 209 20.87 -10.18 -8.66
CA PHE A 209 21.56 -8.98 -9.16
C PHE A 209 21.35 -8.82 -10.65
#